data_14ee591f9291faddc4d6d74dab307d0a
#
_entry.id   14ee591f9291faddc4d6d74dab307d0a
#
_cell.length_a   1.000
_cell.length_b   1.000
_cell.length_c   1.000
_cell.angle_alpha   90.00
_cell.angle_beta   90.00
_cell.angle_gamma   90.00
#
_symmetry.space_group_name_H-M   'P 1'
#
loop_
_entity.id
_entity.type
_entity.pdbx_description
1 polymer ?
#
loop_
_entity_poly.entity_id
_entity_poly.type
_entity_poly.pdbx_seq_one_letter_code
_entity_poly.pdbx_strand_id
1 'polypeptide(L)'
;MKIDGACHCGYITYRAEIDPDKVLICHCTDCQTLSGTAYRTVAFAKDGSFELLSGTLKAYIKIADSGNQRAQTFCPECGSPIYSGSPGDNPKNVGIRIGTCRQRDALRPTRRYWCGSAQSWSEDISALPKVEAQRASIDIIATEG
;
A
#
# COMPACT_ATOMS: atom_id res chain seq x y z
N MET A 1 15.25 3.07 9.22
CA MET A 1 14.59 4.37 9.02
C MET A 1 13.28 4.38 9.79
N LYS A 2 13.08 5.38 10.61
CA LYS A 2 11.81 5.56 11.33
C LYS A 2 10.79 6.22 10.41
N ILE A 3 9.58 5.67 10.39
CA ILE A 3 8.47 6.21 9.63
C ILE A 3 7.24 6.35 10.52
N ASP A 4 6.33 7.20 10.10
CA ASP A 4 5.00 7.34 10.66
C ASP A 4 3.97 7.57 9.56
N GLY A 5 2.72 7.32 9.87
CA GLY A 5 1.67 7.46 8.88
C GLY A 5 0.28 7.52 9.49
N ALA A 6 -0.68 7.71 8.61
CA ALA A 6 -2.09 7.80 8.95
C ALA A 6 -2.97 7.32 7.81
N CYS A 7 -4.18 6.89 8.13
CA CYS A 7 -5.23 6.71 7.13
C CYS A 7 -5.74 8.07 6.63
N HIS A 8 -6.53 8.05 5.57
CA HIS A 8 -7.04 9.28 4.96
C HIS A 8 -7.86 10.14 5.94
N CYS A 9 -8.73 9.52 6.74
CA CYS A 9 -9.57 10.28 7.68
C CYS A 9 -8.87 10.65 9.01
N GLY A 10 -7.65 10.13 9.26
CA GLY A 10 -6.89 10.40 10.46
C GLY A 10 -7.25 9.53 11.68
N TYR A 11 -8.27 8.68 11.59
CA TYR A 11 -8.66 7.80 12.70
C TYR A 11 -7.53 6.82 13.07
N ILE A 12 -6.84 6.26 12.08
CA ILE A 12 -5.69 5.37 12.28
C ILE A 12 -4.41 6.18 12.15
N THR A 13 -3.55 6.09 13.16
CA THR A 13 -2.17 6.58 13.10
C THR A 13 -1.23 5.51 13.60
N TYR A 14 -0.02 5.48 13.06
CA TYR A 14 0.97 4.46 13.40
C TYR A 14 2.39 4.99 13.24
N ARG A 15 3.34 4.25 13.79
CA ARG A 15 4.77 4.43 13.55
C ARG A 15 5.44 3.07 13.41
N ALA A 16 6.57 3.04 12.74
CA ALA A 16 7.36 1.82 12.56
C ALA A 16 8.82 2.16 12.23
N GLU A 17 9.64 1.13 12.19
CA GLU A 17 10.99 1.20 11.67
C GLU A 17 11.10 0.25 10.47
N ILE A 18 11.64 0.74 9.36
CA ILE A 18 11.79 0.00 8.11
C ILE A 18 13.23 0.04 7.61
N ASP A 19 13.54 -0.88 6.71
CA ASP A 19 14.75 -0.84 5.91
C ASP A 19 14.42 -0.17 4.57
N PRO A 20 14.94 1.05 4.30
CA PRO A 20 14.63 1.78 3.06
C PRO A 20 15.12 1.06 1.80
N ASP A 21 16.05 0.10 1.91
CA ASP A 21 16.53 -0.69 0.78
C ASP A 21 15.59 -1.87 0.46
N LYS A 22 14.58 -2.12 1.31
CA LYS A 22 13.61 -3.20 1.15
C LYS A 22 12.20 -2.68 0.88
N VAL A 23 12.11 -1.71 0.01
CA VAL A 23 10.83 -1.20 -0.50
C VAL A 23 10.54 -1.89 -1.83
N LEU A 24 9.34 -2.39 -2.00
CA LEU A 24 9.00 -3.17 -3.19
C LEU A 24 7.68 -2.76 -3.83
N ILE A 25 7.57 -3.13 -5.10
CA ILE A 25 6.33 -3.13 -5.87
C ILE A 25 5.85 -4.58 -5.98
N CYS A 26 4.55 -4.80 -5.79
CA CYS A 26 3.92 -6.11 -6.02
C CYS A 26 2.83 -6.00 -7.07
N HIS A 27 3.00 -6.75 -8.16
CA HIS A 27 2.07 -6.81 -9.29
C HIS A 27 1.10 -7.97 -9.23
N CYS A 28 1.03 -8.73 -8.14
CA CYS A 28 0.10 -9.86 -8.07
C CYS A 28 -1.35 -9.40 -8.21
N THR A 29 -2.20 -10.29 -8.71
CA THR A 29 -3.62 -9.98 -8.94
C THR A 29 -4.36 -9.62 -7.64
N ASP A 30 -3.98 -10.24 -6.53
CA ASP A 30 -4.53 -9.87 -5.21
C ASP A 30 -4.18 -8.44 -4.84
N CYS A 31 -2.93 -8.03 -5.03
CA CYS A 31 -2.52 -6.66 -4.79
C CYS A 31 -3.23 -5.68 -5.70
N GLN A 32 -3.44 -6.03 -6.97
CA GLN A 32 -4.22 -5.21 -7.90
C GLN A 32 -5.64 -5.02 -7.40
N THR A 33 -6.31 -6.10 -7.05
CA THR A 33 -7.70 -6.07 -6.59
C THR A 33 -7.83 -5.32 -5.26
N LEU A 34 -7.00 -5.65 -4.28
CA LEU A 34 -7.09 -5.09 -2.93
C LEU A 34 -6.66 -3.62 -2.85
N SER A 35 -5.84 -3.16 -3.77
CA SER A 35 -5.43 -1.75 -3.84
C SER A 35 -6.27 -0.93 -4.82
N GLY A 36 -6.97 -1.59 -5.75
CA GLY A 36 -7.73 -0.93 -6.80
C GLY A 36 -6.87 -0.26 -7.86
N THR A 37 -5.61 -0.69 -8.01
CA THR A 37 -4.66 -0.11 -8.98
C THR A 37 -3.74 -1.19 -9.56
N ALA A 38 -2.81 -0.79 -10.42
CA ALA A 38 -1.97 -1.71 -11.19
C ALA A 38 -0.97 -2.49 -10.32
N TYR A 39 -0.56 -1.93 -9.20
CA TYR A 39 0.39 -2.56 -8.27
C TYR A 39 0.30 -1.89 -6.90
N ARG A 40 0.91 -2.56 -5.94
CA ARG A 40 1.00 -2.05 -4.58
C ARG A 40 2.45 -1.74 -4.24
N THR A 41 2.69 -0.67 -3.49
CA THR A 41 4.00 -0.32 -2.96
C THR A 41 4.05 -0.63 -1.46
N VAL A 42 5.10 -1.33 -1.04
CA VAL A 42 5.19 -1.91 0.31
C VAL A 42 6.58 -1.66 0.90
N ALA A 43 6.61 -1.27 2.16
CA ALA A 43 7.82 -1.26 2.98
C ALA A 43 7.62 -2.20 4.16
N PHE A 44 8.56 -3.14 4.36
CA PHE A 44 8.45 -4.07 5.49
C PHE A 44 8.98 -3.44 6.77
N ALA A 45 8.15 -3.47 7.81
CA ALA A 45 8.57 -3.07 9.14
C ALA A 45 9.53 -4.10 9.73
N LYS A 46 10.52 -3.64 10.47
CA LYS A 46 11.32 -4.53 11.33
C LYS A 46 10.39 -5.19 12.34
N ASP A 47 10.61 -6.47 12.59
CA ASP A 47 9.76 -7.24 13.50
C ASP A 47 9.62 -6.55 14.86
N GLY A 48 8.37 -6.41 15.30
CA GLY A 48 8.03 -5.77 16.56
C GLY A 48 8.08 -4.24 16.55
N SER A 49 8.45 -3.60 15.44
CA SER A 49 8.57 -2.14 15.38
C SER A 49 7.27 -1.42 15.02
N PHE A 50 6.31 -2.12 14.42
CA PHE A 50 5.02 -1.49 14.08
C PHE A 50 4.22 -1.23 15.35
N GLU A 51 3.81 0.02 15.53
CA GLU A 51 3.01 0.45 16.66
C GLU A 51 1.80 1.26 16.17
N LEU A 52 0.61 0.77 16.51
CA LEU A 52 -0.63 1.49 16.29
C LEU A 52 -0.77 2.55 17.37
N LEU A 53 -0.84 3.82 16.98
CA LEU A 53 -0.91 4.94 17.92
C LEU A 53 -2.35 5.37 18.21
N SER A 54 -3.25 5.20 17.26
CA SER A 54 -4.68 5.51 17.43
C SER A 54 -5.56 4.63 16.55
N GLY A 55 -6.78 4.45 16.98
CA GLY A 55 -7.82 3.74 16.27
C GLY A 55 -7.75 2.22 16.42
N THR A 56 -8.74 1.55 15.83
CA THR A 56 -8.83 0.08 15.78
C THR A 56 -8.90 -0.34 14.32
N LEU A 57 -7.97 -1.18 13.89
CA LEU A 57 -7.93 -1.70 12.52
C LEU A 57 -8.98 -2.79 12.31
N LYS A 58 -9.54 -2.83 11.12
CA LYS A 58 -10.29 -3.99 10.61
C LYS A 58 -9.36 -4.83 9.74
N ALA A 59 -9.55 -6.14 9.72
CA ALA A 59 -8.74 -7.06 8.94
C ALA A 59 -9.61 -7.96 8.06
N TYR A 60 -9.19 -8.12 6.82
CA TYR A 60 -9.64 -9.16 5.92
C TYR A 60 -8.56 -10.24 5.88
N ILE A 61 -8.92 -11.49 6.20
CA ILE A 61 -7.96 -12.60 6.21
C ILE A 61 -7.98 -13.26 4.84
N LYS A 62 -6.85 -13.23 4.14
CA LYS A 62 -6.68 -13.99 2.90
C LYS A 62 -5.74 -15.16 3.11
N ILE A 63 -5.93 -16.21 2.31
CA ILE A 63 -5.01 -17.34 2.23
C ILE A 63 -4.04 -17.07 1.08
N ALA A 64 -2.74 -17.00 1.38
CA ALA A 64 -1.69 -16.87 0.36
C ALA A 64 -1.49 -18.20 -0.39
N ASP A 65 -0.82 -18.14 -1.55
CA ASP A 65 -0.50 -19.35 -2.32
C ASP A 65 0.31 -20.38 -1.51
N SER A 66 1.10 -19.90 -0.55
CA SER A 66 1.83 -20.75 0.40
C SER A 66 0.92 -21.51 1.39
N GLY A 67 -0.38 -21.19 1.46
CA GLY A 67 -1.32 -21.69 2.46
C GLY A 67 -1.35 -20.87 3.75
N ASN A 68 -0.45 -19.91 3.91
CA ASN A 68 -0.40 -19.06 5.09
C ASN A 68 -1.52 -18.02 5.07
N GLN A 69 -2.06 -17.73 6.25
CA GLN A 69 -3.03 -16.64 6.41
C GLN A 69 -2.32 -15.30 6.46
N ARG A 70 -2.88 -14.32 5.76
CA ARG A 70 -2.40 -12.93 5.75
C ARG A 70 -3.55 -12.00 6.13
N ALA A 71 -3.37 -11.24 7.19
CA ALA A 71 -4.31 -10.21 7.56
C ALA A 71 -4.05 -8.96 6.70
N GLN A 72 -5.06 -8.56 5.93
CA GLN A 72 -5.06 -7.29 5.19
C GLN A 72 -5.77 -6.26 6.05
N THR A 73 -5.03 -5.38 6.71
CA THR A 73 -5.61 -4.42 7.64
C THR A 73 -5.95 -3.10 6.95
N PHE A 74 -7.01 -2.48 7.41
CA PHE A 74 -7.48 -1.20 6.87
C PHE A 74 -8.27 -0.41 7.91
N CYS A 75 -8.38 0.88 7.67
CA CYS A 75 -9.22 1.74 8.50
C CYS A 75 -10.69 1.41 8.31
N PRO A 76 -11.45 1.10 9.36
CA PRO A 76 -12.88 0.78 9.22
C PRO A 76 -13.73 2.02 8.85
N GLU A 77 -13.22 3.23 9.07
CA GLU A 77 -13.96 4.47 8.81
C GLU A 77 -13.78 4.95 7.36
N CYS A 78 -12.56 4.92 6.83
CA CYS A 78 -12.30 5.44 5.47
C CYS A 78 -11.81 4.39 4.47
N GLY A 79 -11.52 3.16 4.92
CA GLY A 79 -11.10 2.07 4.06
C GLY A 79 -9.63 2.09 3.64
N SER A 80 -8.82 3.06 4.09
CA SER A 80 -7.41 3.11 3.73
C SER A 80 -6.68 1.84 4.16
N PRO A 81 -6.05 1.08 3.24
CA PRO A 81 -5.20 -0.04 3.60
C PRO A 81 -3.99 0.42 4.39
N ILE A 82 -3.66 -0.27 5.47
CA ILE A 82 -2.53 0.10 6.35
C ILE A 82 -1.37 -0.87 6.18
N TYR A 83 -1.57 -2.15 6.48
CA TYR A 83 -0.53 -3.16 6.28
C TYR A 83 -1.14 -4.54 6.03
N SER A 84 -0.32 -5.45 5.53
CA SER A 84 -0.59 -6.88 5.64
C SER A 84 0.48 -7.54 6.51
N GLY A 85 0.05 -8.55 7.26
CA GLY A 85 0.94 -9.29 8.14
C GLY A 85 0.31 -10.61 8.55
N SER A 86 0.98 -11.37 9.42
CA SER A 86 0.34 -12.52 10.05
C SER A 86 -0.83 -12.06 10.92
N PRO A 87 -1.90 -12.89 11.06
CA PRO A 87 -3.02 -12.52 11.92
C PRO A 87 -2.62 -12.43 13.40
N GLY A 88 -3.41 -11.71 14.17
CA GLY A 88 -3.28 -11.62 15.63
C GLY A 88 -2.61 -10.34 16.12
N ASP A 89 -2.41 -10.27 17.42
CA ASP A 89 -1.97 -9.06 18.13
C ASP A 89 -0.47 -8.76 18.01
N ASN A 90 0.32 -9.74 17.56
CA ASN A 90 1.76 -9.59 17.35
C ASN A 90 2.12 -9.99 15.92
N PRO A 91 1.71 -9.20 14.92
CA PRO A 91 1.88 -9.57 13.52
C PRO A 91 3.35 -9.62 13.11
N LYS A 92 3.69 -10.60 12.28
CA LYS A 92 4.99 -10.76 11.65
C LYS A 92 4.92 -10.41 10.17
N ASN A 93 6.05 -10.08 9.59
CA ASN A 93 6.16 -9.71 8.17
C ASN A 93 5.17 -8.59 7.81
N VAL A 94 5.19 -7.53 8.59
CA VAL A 94 4.28 -6.41 8.42
C VAL A 94 4.70 -5.57 7.22
N GLY A 95 3.94 -5.67 6.14
CA GLY A 95 4.14 -4.91 4.90
C GLY A 95 3.27 -3.65 4.88
N ILE A 96 3.86 -2.52 5.22
CA ILE A 96 3.17 -1.24 5.31
C ILE A 96 2.87 -0.70 3.91
N ARG A 97 1.67 -0.18 3.71
CA ARG A 97 1.23 0.46 2.45
C ARG A 97 1.79 1.87 2.38
N ILE A 98 2.76 2.07 1.50
CA ILE A 98 3.58 3.30 1.47
C ILE A 98 2.75 4.56 1.29
N GLY A 99 1.65 4.49 0.55
CA GLY A 99 0.77 5.64 0.36
C GLY A 99 0.22 6.26 1.65
N THR A 100 0.23 5.52 2.76
CA THR A 100 -0.18 6.03 4.08
C THR A 100 0.97 6.60 4.90
N CYS A 101 2.23 6.44 4.45
CA CYS A 101 3.40 6.96 5.14
C CYS A 101 3.59 8.45 4.86
N ARG A 102 3.93 9.20 5.88
CA ARG A 102 4.31 10.61 5.70
C ARG A 102 5.57 10.73 4.85
N GLN A 103 6.50 9.78 4.97
CA GLN A 103 7.78 9.74 4.27
C GLN A 103 7.70 9.10 2.87
N ARG A 104 6.51 8.92 2.29
CA ARG A 104 6.33 8.17 1.03
C ARG A 104 7.20 8.68 -0.12
N ASP A 105 7.46 9.97 -0.19
CA ASP A 105 8.27 10.55 -1.27
C ASP A 105 9.75 10.13 -1.19
N ALA A 106 10.22 9.72 -0.02
CA ALA A 106 11.58 9.24 0.20
C ALA A 106 11.71 7.70 0.07
N LEU A 107 10.60 6.98 -0.08
CA LEU A 107 10.58 5.53 -0.10
C LEU A 107 10.49 5.02 -1.54
N ARG A 108 11.64 4.90 -2.20
CA ARG A 108 11.70 4.42 -3.59
C ARG A 108 11.73 2.89 -3.61
N PRO A 109 10.86 2.24 -4.41
CA PRO A 109 10.95 0.80 -4.61
C PRO A 109 12.31 0.40 -5.20
N THR A 110 12.86 -0.68 -4.68
CA THR A 110 14.13 -1.26 -5.13
C THR A 110 13.93 -2.61 -5.82
N ARG A 111 12.72 -3.16 -5.78
CA ARG A 111 12.43 -4.49 -6.34
C ARG A 111 10.96 -4.61 -6.74
N ARG A 112 10.73 -5.42 -7.76
CA ARG A 112 9.39 -5.73 -8.27
C ARG A 112 9.13 -7.23 -8.16
N TYR A 113 7.95 -7.59 -7.66
CA TYR A 113 7.50 -8.97 -7.52
C TYR A 113 6.25 -9.23 -8.37
N TRP A 114 6.07 -10.49 -8.75
CA TRP A 114 4.93 -10.95 -9.54
C TRP A 114 4.79 -10.21 -10.88
N CYS A 115 5.91 -10.00 -11.55
CA CYS A 115 5.94 -9.27 -12.83
C CYS A 115 5.21 -10.01 -13.95
N GLY A 116 5.02 -11.34 -13.83
CA GLY A 116 4.24 -12.12 -14.80
C GLY A 116 2.78 -11.73 -14.89
N SER A 117 2.21 -11.12 -13.85
CA SER A 117 0.83 -10.62 -13.85
C SER A 117 0.72 -9.09 -13.97
N ALA A 118 1.86 -8.39 -14.15
CA ALA A 118 1.87 -6.94 -14.28
C ALA A 118 1.03 -6.46 -15.47
N GLN A 119 0.32 -5.36 -15.28
CA GLN A 119 -0.34 -4.68 -16.39
C GLN A 119 0.74 -4.11 -17.34
N SER A 120 0.66 -4.44 -18.62
CA SER A 120 1.71 -4.08 -19.59
C SER A 120 1.95 -2.56 -19.67
N TRP A 121 0.89 -1.77 -19.56
CA TRP A 121 0.99 -0.31 -19.62
C TRP A 121 1.72 0.29 -18.42
N SER A 122 1.83 -0.43 -17.29
CA SER A 122 2.48 0.07 -16.07
C SER A 122 4.00 0.20 -16.21
N GLU A 123 4.59 -0.39 -17.25
CA GLU A 123 6.03 -0.30 -17.50
C GLU A 123 6.47 1.12 -17.85
N ASP A 124 5.63 1.86 -18.57
CA ASP A 124 5.96 3.22 -18.98
C ASP A 124 4.71 4.08 -19.06
N ILE A 125 4.52 4.93 -18.08
CA ILE A 125 3.47 5.92 -18.06
C ILE A 125 3.95 7.30 -18.50
N SER A 126 5.23 7.46 -18.81
CA SER A 126 5.82 8.75 -19.16
C SER A 126 5.30 9.29 -20.50
N ALA A 127 4.80 8.40 -21.37
CA ALA A 127 4.21 8.78 -22.64
C ALA A 127 2.79 9.37 -22.51
N LEU A 128 2.16 9.23 -21.35
CA LEU A 128 0.83 9.81 -21.12
C LEU A 128 0.91 11.31 -20.90
N PRO A 129 -0.04 12.09 -21.44
CA PRO A 129 -0.09 13.53 -21.16
C PRO A 129 -0.12 13.81 -19.66
N LYS A 130 0.67 14.79 -19.23
CA LYS A 130 0.74 15.19 -17.82
C LYS A 130 -0.19 16.37 -17.56
N VAL A 131 -0.97 16.26 -16.49
CA VAL A 131 -1.77 17.36 -15.94
C VAL A 131 -1.36 17.50 -14.47
N GLU A 132 -0.91 18.70 -14.06
CA GLU A 132 -0.37 18.91 -12.71
C GLU A 132 -1.42 18.73 -11.62
N ALA A 133 -2.66 19.13 -11.88
CA ALA A 133 -3.79 18.98 -10.96
C ALA A 133 -5.07 18.80 -11.76
N GLN A 134 -6.04 18.14 -11.14
CA GLN A 134 -7.33 17.95 -11.78
C GLN A 134 -7.98 19.33 -12.04
N ARG A 135 -8.45 19.55 -13.28
CA ARG A 135 -9.27 20.72 -13.60
C ARG A 135 -10.62 20.62 -12.89
N ALA A 136 -11.31 21.76 -12.78
CA ALA A 136 -12.53 21.89 -11.99
C ALA A 136 -13.71 21.00 -12.44
N SER A 137 -13.66 20.35 -13.62
CA SER A 137 -14.71 19.48 -14.09
C SER A 137 -14.20 18.07 -14.36
N ILE A 138 -14.97 17.10 -13.92
CA ILE A 138 -14.80 15.66 -14.23
C ILE A 138 -15.07 15.39 -15.72
N ASP A 139 -15.60 16.33 -16.43
CA ASP A 139 -15.98 16.25 -17.85
C ASP A 139 -14.79 15.92 -18.78
N ILE A 140 -13.57 16.09 -18.31
CA ILE A 140 -12.36 15.71 -19.05
C ILE A 140 -12.40 14.23 -19.46
N ILE A 141 -12.89 13.35 -18.59
CA ILE A 141 -12.94 11.90 -18.87
C ILE A 141 -14.00 11.60 -19.92
N ALA A 142 -15.09 12.33 -19.92
CA ALA A 142 -16.20 12.14 -20.86
C ALA A 142 -15.90 12.71 -22.27
N THR A 143 -15.03 13.72 -22.37
CA THR A 143 -14.69 14.38 -23.63
C THR A 143 -13.49 13.78 -24.35
N GLU A 144 -12.66 13.00 -23.68
CA GLU A 144 -11.48 12.33 -24.23
C GLU A 144 -11.70 10.83 -24.50
N GLY A 145 -12.92 10.35 -24.29
CA GLY A 145 -13.30 8.94 -24.45
C GLY A 145 -13.50 8.49 -25.91
#